data_9cfc3a77e7b5b43124525de7cd7ee07e
#
_entry.id   9cfc3a77e7b5b43124525de7cd7ee07e
#
_cell.length_a   1.000
_cell.length_b   1.000
_cell.length_c   1.000
_cell.angle_alpha   90.00
_cell.angle_beta   90.00
_cell.angle_gamma   90.00
#
_symmetry.space_group_name_H-M   'P 1'
#
loop_
_entity.id
_entity.type
_entity.pdbx_description
1 polymer ?
#
loop_
_entity_poly.entity_id
_entity_poly.type
_entity_poly.pdbx_seq_one_letter_code
_entity_poly.pdbx_strand_id
1 'polypeptide(L)'
;PDPEGELRYVMDAVRLIKRELHGRVPLIGFAGSPWTLATYMIEGGGGDHDFKRTKQWVYSQPADVHKLLDIVTRSVISYLQAQRAAGVDALMVFDTWGGALAAGAYREFSLNYMDRIVKALGNEVPTILF
;
A
#
# COMPACT_ATOMS: atom_id res chain seq x y z
N PRO A 1 -4.21 -8.64 10.70
CA PRO A 1 -3.13 -8.52 11.71
C PRO A 1 -3.10 -7.10 12.25
N ASP A 2 -2.84 -6.98 13.56
CA ASP A 2 -2.68 -5.69 14.23
C ASP A 2 -1.25 -5.18 14.00
N PRO A 3 -1.04 -4.04 13.29
CA PRO A 3 0.30 -3.52 13.04
C PRO A 3 1.08 -3.14 14.32
N GLU A 4 0.38 -2.68 15.37
CA GLU A 4 1.02 -2.36 16.65
C GLU A 4 1.45 -3.62 17.42
N GLY A 5 0.81 -4.76 17.17
CA GLY A 5 1.26 -6.05 17.71
C GLY A 5 2.39 -6.67 16.87
N GLU A 6 2.08 -7.05 15.65
CA GLU A 6 2.97 -7.87 14.83
C GLU A 6 4.09 -7.09 14.13
N LEU A 7 3.87 -5.79 13.85
CA LEU A 7 4.83 -4.89 13.19
C LEU A 7 5.32 -3.77 14.14
N ARG A 8 5.24 -4.02 15.44
CA ARG A 8 5.61 -3.03 16.47
C ARG A 8 7.01 -2.46 16.24
N TYR A 9 7.95 -3.29 15.82
CA TYR A 9 9.32 -2.86 15.55
C TYR A 9 9.41 -1.76 14.49
N VAL A 10 8.49 -1.74 13.51
CA VAL A 10 8.41 -0.68 12.50
C VAL A 10 7.93 0.62 13.15
N MET A 11 6.87 0.54 13.97
CA MET A 11 6.31 1.72 14.63
C MET A 11 7.29 2.30 15.65
N ASP A 12 8.02 1.45 16.36
CA ASP A 12 9.09 1.87 17.29
C ASP A 12 10.25 2.54 16.53
N ALA A 13 10.63 2.03 15.36
CA ALA A 13 11.62 2.66 14.49
C ALA A 13 11.14 4.03 13.99
N VAL A 14 9.88 4.17 13.57
CA VAL A 14 9.29 5.46 13.17
C VAL A 14 9.37 6.46 14.32
N ARG A 15 8.93 6.08 15.52
CA ARG A 15 8.99 6.92 16.73
C ARG A 15 10.41 7.37 17.05
N LEU A 16 11.37 6.43 16.99
CA LEU A 16 12.79 6.71 17.23
C LEU A 16 13.34 7.70 16.21
N ILE A 17 13.16 7.42 14.91
CA ILE A 17 13.65 8.29 13.82
C ILE A 17 13.03 9.68 13.96
N LYS A 18 11.72 9.76 14.19
CA LYS A 18 11.03 11.04 14.37
C LYS A 18 11.63 11.86 15.50
N ARG A 19 11.94 11.23 16.62
CA ARG A 19 12.60 11.89 17.76
C ARG A 19 14.00 12.36 17.39
N GLU A 20 14.83 11.52 16.77
CA GLU A 20 16.23 11.85 16.42
C GLU A 20 16.34 12.91 15.31
N LEU A 21 15.34 13.03 14.47
CA LEU A 21 15.28 14.10 13.46
C LEU A 21 15.08 15.49 14.06
N HIS A 22 14.52 15.60 15.26
CA HIS A 22 14.29 16.86 15.97
C HIS A 22 13.55 17.92 15.10
N GLY A 23 12.66 17.48 14.20
CA GLY A 23 11.93 18.37 13.29
C GLY A 23 12.76 19.00 12.15
N ARG A 24 14.03 18.60 11.96
CA ARG A 24 14.90 19.18 10.93
C ARG A 24 14.44 18.87 9.50
N VAL A 25 13.85 17.71 9.30
CA VAL A 25 13.26 17.28 8.02
C VAL A 25 11.97 16.47 8.28
N PRO A 26 11.00 16.50 7.37
CA PRO A 26 9.81 15.67 7.48
C PRO A 26 10.14 14.19 7.31
N LEU A 27 9.41 13.34 8.03
CA LEU A 27 9.47 11.89 7.90
C LEU A 27 8.27 11.40 7.11
N ILE A 28 8.51 10.69 6.01
CA ILE A 28 7.48 10.11 5.17
C ILE A 28 7.34 8.62 5.52
N GLY A 29 6.14 8.22 5.98
CA GLY A 29 5.74 6.82 6.08
C GLY A 29 5.25 6.33 4.72
N PHE A 30 5.30 5.01 4.48
CA PHE A 30 4.88 4.49 3.18
C PHE A 30 4.34 3.06 3.22
N ALA A 31 3.64 2.71 2.14
CA ALA A 31 3.26 1.33 1.81
C ALA A 31 3.19 1.14 0.29
N GLY A 32 3.23 -0.11 -0.16
CA GLY A 32 2.85 -0.44 -1.53
C GLY A 32 1.34 -0.30 -1.73
N SER A 33 0.89 0.00 -2.95
CA SER A 33 -0.52 -0.06 -3.31
C SER A 33 -1.05 -1.51 -3.19
N PRO A 34 -2.36 -1.69 -3.00
CA PRO A 34 -2.94 -3.04 -2.98
C PRO A 34 -2.62 -3.84 -4.24
N TRP A 35 -2.65 -3.22 -5.41
CA TRP A 35 -2.28 -3.85 -6.67
C TRP A 35 -0.81 -4.29 -6.67
N THR A 36 0.12 -3.38 -6.35
CA THR A 36 1.56 -3.69 -6.32
C THR A 36 1.88 -4.82 -5.33
N LEU A 37 1.28 -4.80 -4.15
CA LEU A 37 1.47 -5.88 -3.17
C LEU A 37 0.88 -7.20 -3.65
N ALA A 38 -0.32 -7.19 -4.26
CA ALA A 38 -0.95 -8.37 -4.82
C ALA A 38 -0.10 -8.99 -5.95
N THR A 39 0.51 -8.16 -6.81
CA THR A 39 1.42 -8.68 -7.86
C THR A 39 2.59 -9.43 -7.26
N TYR A 40 3.25 -8.90 -6.23
CA TYR A 40 4.33 -9.60 -5.54
C TYR A 40 3.86 -10.90 -4.88
N MET A 41 2.67 -10.91 -4.28
CA MET A 41 2.11 -12.11 -3.64
C MET A 41 1.79 -13.21 -4.65
N ILE A 42 1.31 -12.86 -5.84
CA ILE A 42 0.89 -13.80 -6.89
C ILE A 42 2.09 -14.32 -7.68
N GLU A 43 3.01 -13.43 -8.09
CA GLU A 43 4.17 -13.82 -8.91
C GLU A 43 5.27 -14.49 -8.09
N GLY A 44 5.37 -14.19 -6.81
CA GLY A 44 6.47 -14.63 -5.94
C GLY A 44 7.74 -13.80 -6.17
N GLY A 45 8.78 -14.10 -5.38
CA GLY A 45 10.07 -13.40 -5.49
C GLY A 45 10.81 -13.75 -6.79
N GLY A 46 11.16 -12.75 -7.60
CA GLY A 46 11.90 -12.92 -8.85
C GLY A 46 11.04 -13.23 -10.07
N GLY A 47 9.74 -12.95 -9.99
CA GLY A 47 8.80 -13.16 -11.09
C GLY A 47 9.12 -12.34 -12.35
N ASP A 48 8.62 -12.82 -13.47
CA ASP A 48 8.66 -12.14 -14.76
C ASP A 48 7.92 -10.79 -14.66
N HIS A 49 8.58 -9.69 -15.00
CA HIS A 49 7.97 -8.36 -15.01
C HIS A 49 6.78 -8.20 -15.99
N ASP A 50 6.52 -9.23 -16.81
CA ASP A 50 5.32 -9.29 -17.64
C ASP A 50 4.04 -9.56 -16.86
N PHE A 51 4.15 -9.98 -15.58
CA PHE A 51 3.02 -10.26 -14.68
C PHE A 51 1.99 -11.23 -15.30
N LYS A 52 2.47 -12.30 -15.93
CA LYS A 52 1.62 -13.24 -16.69
C LYS A 52 0.59 -13.93 -15.80
N ARG A 53 1.01 -14.40 -14.61
CA ARG A 53 0.11 -15.08 -13.66
C ARG A 53 -0.94 -14.11 -13.13
N THR A 54 -0.51 -12.91 -12.74
CA THR A 54 -1.41 -11.87 -12.22
C THR A 54 -2.41 -11.44 -13.29
N LYS A 55 -1.97 -11.17 -14.50
CA LYS A 55 -2.85 -10.83 -15.63
C LYS A 55 -3.81 -11.97 -15.97
N GLN A 56 -3.33 -13.20 -16.00
CA GLN A 56 -4.19 -14.37 -16.23
C GLN A 56 -5.30 -14.43 -15.17
N TRP A 57 -4.95 -14.21 -13.91
CA TRP A 57 -5.91 -14.27 -12.81
C TRP A 57 -6.92 -13.13 -12.87
N VAL A 58 -6.50 -11.92 -13.20
CA VAL A 58 -7.38 -10.76 -13.45
C VAL A 58 -8.46 -11.07 -14.50
N TYR A 59 -8.09 -11.77 -15.59
CA TYR A 59 -9.04 -12.08 -16.66
C TYR A 59 -9.86 -13.34 -16.43
N SER A 60 -9.31 -14.34 -15.73
CA SER A 60 -9.99 -15.64 -15.54
C SER A 60 -10.82 -15.69 -14.26
N GLN A 61 -10.41 -14.99 -13.21
CA GLN A 61 -11.02 -15.04 -11.88
C GLN A 61 -11.05 -13.66 -11.22
N PRO A 62 -11.65 -12.64 -11.84
CA PRO A 62 -11.61 -11.26 -11.32
C PRO A 62 -12.20 -11.13 -9.92
N ALA A 63 -13.23 -11.91 -9.60
CA ALA A 63 -13.86 -11.90 -8.27
C ALA A 63 -12.88 -12.30 -7.14
N ASP A 64 -11.97 -13.22 -7.40
CA ASP A 64 -10.99 -13.65 -6.40
C ASP A 64 -9.85 -12.64 -6.27
N VAL A 65 -9.46 -12.00 -7.38
CA VAL A 65 -8.53 -10.86 -7.35
C VAL A 65 -9.11 -9.72 -6.51
N HIS A 66 -10.39 -9.39 -6.68
CA HIS A 66 -11.07 -8.38 -5.86
C HIS A 66 -11.09 -8.73 -4.37
N LYS A 67 -11.31 -10.00 -4.01
CA LYS A 67 -11.22 -10.45 -2.61
C LYS A 67 -9.82 -10.23 -2.03
N LEU A 68 -8.77 -10.61 -2.78
CA LEU A 68 -7.39 -10.39 -2.37
C LEU A 68 -7.10 -8.90 -2.19
N LEU A 69 -7.44 -8.07 -3.19
CA LEU A 69 -7.22 -6.62 -3.14
C LEU A 69 -7.98 -5.98 -1.97
N ASP A 70 -9.17 -6.45 -1.65
CA ASP A 70 -9.94 -5.96 -0.50
C ASP A 70 -9.24 -6.25 0.84
N ILE A 71 -8.72 -7.46 1.01
CA ILE A 71 -7.96 -7.85 2.21
C ILE A 71 -6.68 -7.02 2.32
N VAL A 72 -5.92 -6.90 1.23
CA VAL A 72 -4.67 -6.12 1.20
C VAL A 72 -4.96 -4.65 1.47
N THR A 73 -6.01 -4.07 0.89
CA THR A 73 -6.41 -2.68 1.12
C THR A 73 -6.66 -2.40 2.60
N ARG A 74 -7.43 -3.25 3.29
CA ARG A 74 -7.68 -3.12 4.73
C ARG A 74 -6.38 -3.20 5.53
N SER A 75 -5.47 -4.09 5.17
CA SER A 75 -4.17 -4.22 5.83
C SER A 75 -3.31 -2.97 5.61
N VAL A 76 -3.27 -2.43 4.38
CA VAL A 76 -2.53 -1.19 4.06
C VAL A 76 -3.10 0.00 4.82
N ILE A 77 -4.43 0.15 4.89
CA ILE A 77 -5.08 1.22 5.67
C ILE A 77 -4.63 1.15 7.13
N SER A 78 -4.77 -0.01 7.75
CA SER A 78 -4.38 -0.22 9.15
C SER A 78 -2.90 0.09 9.39
N TYR A 79 -2.02 -0.35 8.48
CA TYR A 79 -0.59 -0.12 8.55
C TYR A 79 -0.20 1.36 8.41
N LEU A 80 -0.82 2.09 7.47
CA LEU A 80 -0.57 3.52 7.27
C LEU A 80 -1.14 4.36 8.44
N GLN A 81 -2.28 3.97 9.00
CA GLN A 81 -2.84 4.59 10.20
C GLN A 81 -1.91 4.42 11.41
N ALA A 82 -1.30 3.25 11.58
CA ALA A 82 -0.32 3.00 12.63
C ALA A 82 0.95 3.84 12.44
N GLN A 83 1.46 3.97 11.20
CA GLN A 83 2.60 4.86 10.91
C GLN A 83 2.27 6.33 11.21
N ARG A 84 1.05 6.78 10.86
CA ARG A 84 0.58 8.12 11.21
C ARG A 84 0.55 8.32 12.73
N ALA A 85 -0.02 7.38 13.47
CA ALA A 85 -0.04 7.41 14.93
C ALA A 85 1.37 7.39 15.55
N ALA A 86 2.35 6.76 14.88
CA ALA A 86 3.74 6.76 15.28
C ALA A 86 4.47 8.08 15.00
N GLY A 87 3.88 9.01 14.22
CA GLY A 87 4.32 10.39 14.08
C GLY A 87 4.95 10.78 12.75
N VAL A 88 4.69 10.07 11.66
CA VAL A 88 5.12 10.51 10.32
C VAL A 88 4.43 11.81 9.92
N ASP A 89 5.09 12.63 9.11
CA ASP A 89 4.59 13.94 8.66
C ASP A 89 3.80 13.85 7.35
N ALA A 90 4.03 12.80 6.57
CA ALA A 90 3.31 12.50 5.34
C ALA A 90 3.25 10.99 5.13
N LEU A 91 2.34 10.55 4.27
CA LEU A 91 2.24 9.16 3.85
C LEU A 91 2.41 9.05 2.34
N MET A 92 3.02 7.96 1.87
CA MET A 92 3.18 7.69 0.45
C MET A 92 2.70 6.28 0.11
N VAL A 93 1.93 6.16 -0.96
CA VAL A 93 1.50 4.86 -1.51
C VAL A 93 2.17 4.66 -2.86
N PHE A 94 2.96 3.60 -2.97
CA PHE A 94 3.67 3.25 -4.20
C PHE A 94 2.82 2.32 -5.07
N ASP A 95 2.37 2.80 -6.22
CA ASP A 95 1.68 1.99 -7.24
C ASP A 95 2.60 1.60 -8.40
N THR A 96 3.78 1.12 -8.06
CA THR A 96 4.90 0.81 -8.97
C THR A 96 4.46 0.03 -10.22
N TRP A 97 3.51 -0.88 -10.07
CA TRP A 97 3.07 -1.77 -11.14
C TRP A 97 1.71 -1.41 -11.73
N GLY A 98 1.15 -0.26 -11.38
CA GLY A 98 -0.11 0.23 -11.96
C GLY A 98 -0.06 0.34 -13.49
N GLY A 99 1.09 0.75 -14.02
CA GLY A 99 1.33 0.85 -15.46
C GLY A 99 1.35 -0.49 -16.23
N ALA A 100 1.36 -1.63 -15.55
CA ALA A 100 1.24 -2.94 -16.18
C ALA A 100 -0.18 -3.27 -16.63
N LEU A 101 -1.17 -2.48 -16.19
CA LEU A 101 -2.59 -2.63 -16.52
C LEU A 101 -3.02 -1.69 -17.64
N ALA A 102 -3.92 -2.16 -18.51
CA ALA A 102 -4.64 -1.28 -19.42
C ALA A 102 -5.56 -0.32 -18.64
N ALA A 103 -5.89 0.84 -19.19
CA ALA A 103 -6.58 1.92 -18.50
C ALA A 103 -7.87 1.49 -17.76
N GLY A 104 -8.69 0.63 -18.35
CA GLY A 104 -9.91 0.11 -17.70
C GLY A 104 -9.58 -0.76 -16.49
N ALA A 105 -8.68 -1.72 -16.66
CA ALA A 105 -8.23 -2.60 -15.60
C ALA A 105 -7.48 -1.82 -14.50
N TYR A 106 -6.71 -0.79 -14.85
CA TYR A 106 -6.07 0.08 -13.87
C TYR A 106 -7.10 0.74 -12.94
N ARG A 107 -8.16 1.31 -13.51
CA ARG A 107 -9.24 1.90 -12.70
C ARG A 107 -9.87 0.89 -11.76
N GLU A 108 -10.15 -0.31 -12.27
CA GLU A 108 -10.85 -1.36 -11.53
C GLU A 108 -9.97 -2.00 -10.46
N PHE A 109 -8.74 -2.40 -10.78
CA PHE A 109 -7.89 -3.22 -9.91
C PHE A 109 -6.82 -2.44 -9.13
N SER A 110 -6.57 -1.16 -9.45
CA SER A 110 -5.64 -0.33 -8.69
C SER A 110 -6.29 0.95 -8.17
N LEU A 111 -6.71 1.87 -9.03
CA LEU A 111 -7.15 3.21 -8.65
C LEU A 111 -8.30 3.20 -7.62
N ASN A 112 -9.29 2.35 -7.80
CA ASN A 112 -10.43 2.24 -6.88
C ASN A 112 -10.00 1.84 -5.46
N TYR A 113 -8.97 1.04 -5.33
CA TYR A 113 -8.44 0.61 -4.02
C TYR A 113 -7.57 1.69 -3.38
N MET A 114 -6.79 2.43 -4.18
CA MET A 114 -6.06 3.60 -3.68
C MET A 114 -7.00 4.72 -3.21
N ASP A 115 -8.09 4.98 -3.93
CA ASP A 115 -9.12 5.93 -3.51
C ASP A 115 -9.71 5.56 -2.13
N ARG A 116 -9.95 4.28 -1.88
CA ARG A 116 -10.40 3.79 -0.57
C ARG A 116 -9.38 4.06 0.54
N ILE A 117 -8.08 3.89 0.25
CA ILE A 117 -7.00 4.19 1.19
C ILE A 117 -7.01 5.68 1.52
N VAL A 118 -6.98 6.55 0.50
CA VAL A 118 -6.97 8.00 0.69
C VAL A 118 -8.18 8.47 1.51
N LYS A 119 -9.37 7.96 1.21
CA LYS A 119 -10.59 8.27 1.98
C LYS A 119 -10.51 7.83 3.44
N ALA A 120 -9.94 6.65 3.69
CA ALA A 120 -9.80 6.11 5.05
C ALA A 120 -8.72 6.84 5.88
N LEU A 121 -7.69 7.38 5.23
CA LEU A 121 -6.64 8.16 5.89
C LEU A 121 -7.10 9.58 6.24
N GLY A 122 -8.03 10.14 5.47
CA GLY A 122 -8.48 11.51 5.66
C GLY A 122 -7.40 12.54 5.36
N ASN A 123 -7.52 13.73 5.95
CA ASN A 123 -6.65 14.89 5.66
C ASN A 123 -5.72 15.28 6.82
N GLU A 124 -5.51 14.41 7.80
CA GLU A 124 -4.68 14.73 8.98
C GLU A 124 -3.20 14.88 8.61
N VAL A 125 -2.72 14.11 7.64
CA VAL A 125 -1.38 14.25 7.05
C VAL A 125 -1.48 14.17 5.53
N PRO A 126 -0.59 14.85 4.78
CA PRO A 126 -0.57 14.73 3.32
C PRO A 126 -0.38 13.28 2.88
N THR A 127 -1.14 12.85 1.86
CA THR A 127 -0.98 11.55 1.21
C THR A 127 -0.50 11.72 -0.22
N ILE A 128 0.62 11.08 -0.54
CA ILE A 128 1.28 11.10 -1.86
C ILE A 128 0.98 9.78 -2.54
N LEU A 129 0.49 9.83 -3.77
CA LEU A 129 0.37 8.68 -4.66
C LEU A 129 1.48 8.73 -5.71
N PHE A 130 2.22 7.64 -5.87
CA PHE A 130 3.37 7.56 -6.78
C PHE A 130 3.22 6.34 -7.69
#